data_391e0877cd4ce0eed9d3ee6416f2dc3b
#
_entry.id   391e0877cd4ce0eed9d3ee6416f2dc3b
#
_cell.length_a   1.000
_cell.length_b   1.000
_cell.length_c   1.000
_cell.angle_alpha   90.00
_cell.angle_beta   90.00
_cell.angle_gamma   90.00
#
_symmetry.space_group_name_H-M   'P 1'
#
loop_
_entity.id
_entity.type
_entity.pdbx_description
1 polymer ?
#
loop_
_entity_poly.entity_id
_entity_poly.type
_entity_poly.pdbx_seq_one_letter_code
_entity_poly.pdbx_strand_id
1 'polypeptide(L)'
;FADGSSPTGFTDGDLFTFTTSAPGWGTSDLQAALDAFISSEYRIRRIHVVGVSSSTIHAAIITRLATAFAGYKYTRVIEETDDQTGGESVTGWANSVLVDYASTSNRTVIAAGWIETSLVLKQDNLALQLRRPIAWTSGPRQAAIDVSEDAGAVKDGALTGIVVSDVYPFAQDGRLYTGYEGRGYTYAQSYLGRSGVYCAGAFTRSDSADASHRLAHGQVLDVLLETMYDQLLEYINTNVPANSDGTIEESAAASIEAQLNSAVEQTVVNVSPQRISPSSSRSYCVVDRANVIATTRQLRVTLAYQQRPFVDSVALFVSQTLSVPVA
;
A
#
# COMPACT_ATOMS: atom_id res chain seq x y z
N PHE A 1 4.16 7.26 -46.65
CA PHE A 1 3.34 8.22 -47.39
C PHE A 1 3.79 8.11 -48.85
N ALA A 2 2.93 7.69 -49.73
CA ALA A 2 3.24 7.71 -51.17
C ALA A 2 2.96 9.15 -51.64
N ASP A 3 4.00 9.84 -52.02
CA ASP A 3 3.82 11.05 -52.82
C ASP A 3 3.23 10.61 -54.15
N GLY A 4 1.96 10.78 -54.21
CA GLY A 4 1.29 10.51 -55.41
C GLY A 4 1.46 11.66 -56.36
N SER A 5 1.61 11.39 -57.55
CA SER A 5 1.31 12.20 -58.70
C SER A 5 -0.14 12.75 -58.69
N SER A 6 -0.74 12.92 -57.51
CA SER A 6 -2.08 13.48 -57.33
C SER A 6 -1.98 15.00 -57.14
N PRO A 7 -2.81 15.80 -57.83
CA PRO A 7 -2.88 17.22 -57.61
C PRO A 7 -3.34 17.66 -56.21
N THR A 8 -3.52 16.68 -55.31
CA THR A 8 -3.88 16.86 -53.89
C THR A 8 -2.73 16.58 -52.94
N GLY A 9 -1.47 16.66 -53.41
CA GLY A 9 -0.28 16.58 -52.57
C GLY A 9 -0.24 17.73 -51.56
N PHE A 10 0.43 17.47 -50.42
CA PHE A 10 0.63 18.52 -49.42
C PHE A 10 1.35 19.72 -49.98
N THR A 11 0.87 20.90 -49.69
CA THR A 11 1.49 22.18 -50.05
C THR A 11 2.20 22.75 -48.82
N ASP A 12 3.23 23.60 -49.09
CA ASP A 12 3.92 24.31 -48.04
C ASP A 12 2.92 25.21 -47.29
N GLY A 13 2.80 25.02 -45.98
CA GLY A 13 1.81 25.70 -45.13
C GLY A 13 0.56 24.89 -44.77
N ASP A 14 0.40 23.68 -45.29
CA ASP A 14 -0.70 22.80 -44.86
C ASP A 14 -0.53 22.44 -43.39
N LEU A 15 -1.55 22.70 -42.59
CA LEU A 15 -1.60 22.38 -41.17
C LEU A 15 -2.41 21.10 -40.94
N PHE A 16 -1.73 20.09 -40.46
CA PHE A 16 -2.38 18.83 -40.03
C PHE A 16 -2.57 18.82 -38.51
N THR A 17 -3.81 18.84 -38.08
CA THR A 17 -4.15 18.67 -36.67
C THR A 17 -4.71 17.28 -36.47
N PHE A 18 -4.18 16.58 -35.48
CA PHE A 18 -4.74 15.32 -35.00
C PHE A 18 -4.84 15.34 -33.49
N THR A 19 -5.88 14.75 -32.98
CA THR A 19 -6.05 14.59 -31.54
C THR A 19 -5.68 13.16 -31.17
N THR A 20 -4.77 13.02 -30.25
CA THR A 20 -4.49 11.72 -29.63
C THR A 20 -5.24 11.62 -28.29
N SER A 21 -5.94 10.55 -28.08
CA SER A 21 -6.43 10.18 -26.75
C SER A 21 -5.36 9.35 -26.03
N ALA A 22 -5.23 9.58 -24.72
CA ALA A 22 -4.39 8.71 -23.92
C ALA A 22 -4.89 7.25 -24.04
N PRO A 23 -3.99 6.24 -24.06
CA PRO A 23 -4.40 4.86 -23.98
C PRO A 23 -5.30 4.68 -22.73
N GLY A 24 -6.50 4.19 -22.95
CA GLY A 24 -7.45 3.89 -21.87
C GLY A 24 -7.61 2.40 -21.74
N TRP A 25 -7.89 1.96 -20.54
CA TRP A 25 -8.28 0.59 -20.23
C TRP A 25 -9.64 0.59 -19.56
N GLY A 26 -10.44 -0.45 -19.81
CA GLY A 26 -11.73 -0.64 -19.16
C GLY A 26 -11.66 -1.59 -17.96
N THR A 27 -12.77 -1.72 -17.26
CA THR A 27 -12.88 -2.67 -16.13
C THR A 27 -12.54 -4.09 -16.54
N SER A 28 -12.95 -4.51 -17.75
CA SER A 28 -12.65 -5.85 -18.29
C SER A 28 -11.16 -6.09 -18.50
N ASP A 29 -10.44 -5.08 -19.01
CA ASP A 29 -9.00 -5.18 -19.26
C ASP A 29 -8.22 -5.31 -17.95
N LEU A 30 -8.59 -4.50 -16.95
CA LEU A 30 -8.02 -4.58 -15.61
C LEU A 30 -8.30 -5.92 -14.95
N GLN A 31 -9.55 -6.42 -15.05
CA GLN A 31 -9.89 -7.73 -14.50
C GLN A 31 -9.08 -8.84 -15.16
N ALA A 32 -8.94 -8.81 -16.48
CA ALA A 32 -8.12 -9.78 -17.21
C ALA A 32 -6.64 -9.74 -16.78
N ALA A 33 -6.08 -8.55 -16.59
CA ALA A 33 -4.71 -8.37 -16.10
C ALA A 33 -4.54 -8.91 -14.67
N LEU A 34 -5.48 -8.62 -13.77
CA LEU A 34 -5.46 -9.13 -12.40
C LEU A 34 -5.67 -10.65 -12.35
N ASP A 35 -6.54 -11.21 -13.20
CA ASP A 35 -6.75 -12.66 -13.30
C ASP A 35 -5.50 -13.38 -13.83
N ALA A 36 -4.80 -12.78 -14.80
CA ALA A 36 -3.52 -13.29 -15.28
C ALA A 36 -2.45 -13.27 -14.18
N PHE A 37 -2.42 -12.22 -13.36
CA PHE A 37 -1.57 -12.16 -12.18
C PHE A 37 -1.94 -13.23 -11.15
N ILE A 38 -3.22 -13.39 -10.82
CA ILE A 38 -3.69 -14.38 -9.82
C ILE A 38 -3.34 -15.80 -10.26
N SER A 39 -3.42 -16.10 -11.56
CA SER A 39 -3.07 -17.41 -12.11
C SER A 39 -1.57 -17.62 -12.33
N SER A 40 -0.74 -16.58 -12.27
CA SER A 40 0.71 -16.68 -12.46
C SER A 40 1.40 -17.34 -11.25
N GLU A 41 2.65 -17.76 -11.42
CA GLU A 41 3.50 -18.26 -10.32
C GLU A 41 4.19 -17.14 -9.51
N TYR A 42 4.07 -15.89 -9.97
CA TYR A 42 4.78 -14.77 -9.36
C TYR A 42 4.10 -14.28 -8.09
N ARG A 43 4.90 -13.94 -7.08
CA ARG A 43 4.48 -13.25 -5.86
C ARG A 43 4.79 -11.76 -6.01
N ILE A 44 3.78 -10.97 -6.34
CA ILE A 44 3.89 -9.52 -6.48
C ILE A 44 3.22 -8.88 -5.27
N ARG A 45 3.97 -8.14 -4.46
CA ARG A 45 3.44 -7.51 -3.25
C ARG A 45 2.66 -6.24 -3.51
N ARG A 46 3.00 -5.51 -4.58
CA ARG A 46 2.36 -4.22 -4.89
C ARG A 46 2.11 -4.10 -6.37
N ILE A 47 0.94 -3.60 -6.71
CA ILE A 47 0.55 -3.25 -8.08
C ILE A 47 0.11 -1.79 -8.04
N HIS A 48 0.62 -0.97 -8.93
CA HIS A 48 0.14 0.37 -9.16
C HIS A 48 -0.74 0.37 -10.41
N VAL A 49 -2.01 0.70 -10.22
CA VAL A 49 -2.97 0.86 -11.32
C VAL A 49 -2.87 2.30 -11.81
N VAL A 50 -2.27 2.47 -12.97
CA VAL A 50 -2.07 3.77 -13.60
C VAL A 50 -3.34 4.17 -14.32
N GLY A 51 -3.87 5.33 -13.99
CA GLY A 51 -5.11 5.89 -14.51
C GLY A 51 -6.20 5.96 -13.46
N VAL A 52 -7.13 6.87 -13.70
CA VAL A 52 -8.20 7.16 -12.74
C VAL A 52 -9.12 5.95 -12.58
N SER A 53 -9.31 5.53 -11.34
CA SER A 53 -10.30 4.51 -10.98
C SER A 53 -11.69 5.12 -10.78
N SER A 54 -12.70 4.31 -10.99
CA SER A 54 -14.10 4.62 -10.64
C SER A 54 -14.60 3.68 -9.55
N SER A 55 -15.75 3.95 -8.97
CA SER A 55 -16.37 3.06 -7.98
C SER A 55 -16.50 1.61 -8.48
N THR A 56 -16.83 1.41 -9.76
CA THR A 56 -16.91 0.09 -10.38
C THR A 56 -15.56 -0.59 -10.49
N ILE A 57 -14.53 0.16 -10.90
CA ILE A 57 -13.15 -0.32 -11.01
C ILE A 57 -12.61 -0.69 -9.64
N HIS A 58 -12.78 0.19 -8.65
CA HIS A 58 -12.38 -0.04 -7.27
C HIS A 58 -13.01 -1.30 -6.68
N ALA A 59 -14.31 -1.50 -6.86
CA ALA A 59 -15.02 -2.71 -6.42
C ALA A 59 -14.49 -3.97 -7.10
N ALA A 60 -14.16 -3.89 -8.40
CA ALA A 60 -13.58 -5.00 -9.14
C ALA A 60 -12.18 -5.36 -8.61
N ILE A 61 -11.34 -4.37 -8.31
CA ILE A 61 -10.02 -4.57 -7.68
C ILE A 61 -10.17 -5.29 -6.34
N ILE A 62 -11.05 -4.81 -5.45
CA ILE A 62 -11.29 -5.43 -4.14
C ILE A 62 -11.66 -6.91 -4.29
N THR A 63 -12.57 -7.22 -5.19
CA THR A 63 -13.02 -8.59 -5.44
C THR A 63 -11.86 -9.48 -5.89
N ARG A 64 -11.01 -9.00 -6.82
CA ARG A 64 -9.85 -9.75 -7.29
C ARG A 64 -8.77 -9.93 -6.23
N LEU A 65 -8.53 -8.92 -5.41
CA LEU A 65 -7.60 -9.02 -4.28
C LEU A 65 -8.07 -10.01 -3.21
N ALA A 66 -9.37 -10.11 -2.97
CA ALA A 66 -9.93 -11.14 -2.09
C ALA A 66 -9.68 -12.55 -2.64
N THR A 67 -9.85 -12.74 -3.96
CA THR A 67 -9.53 -14.03 -4.63
C THR A 67 -8.03 -14.33 -4.56
N ALA A 68 -7.16 -13.34 -4.80
CA ALA A 68 -5.71 -13.50 -4.67
C ALA A 68 -5.32 -13.91 -3.25
N PHE A 69 -5.89 -13.26 -2.25
CA PHE A 69 -5.64 -13.58 -0.85
C PHE A 69 -6.06 -15.00 -0.47
N ALA A 70 -7.22 -15.44 -0.93
CA ALA A 70 -7.69 -16.80 -0.73
C ALA A 70 -6.77 -17.85 -1.40
N GLY A 71 -6.06 -17.44 -2.47
CA GLY A 71 -5.02 -18.23 -3.16
C GLY A 71 -3.61 -18.04 -2.60
N TYR A 72 -3.46 -17.52 -1.38
CA TYR A 72 -2.17 -17.25 -0.71
C TYR A 72 -1.28 -16.23 -1.44
N LYS A 73 -1.87 -15.35 -2.24
CA LYS A 73 -1.19 -14.21 -2.88
C LYS A 73 -1.51 -12.92 -2.14
N TYR A 74 -0.53 -12.45 -1.40
CA TYR A 74 -0.67 -11.31 -0.50
C TYR A 74 -0.29 -10.00 -1.19
N THR A 75 -1.11 -9.60 -2.17
CA THR A 75 -0.90 -8.41 -3.00
C THR A 75 -1.73 -7.24 -2.51
N ARG A 76 -1.20 -6.03 -2.71
CA ARG A 76 -1.87 -4.76 -2.46
C ARG A 76 -1.85 -3.90 -3.70
N VAL A 77 -2.89 -3.10 -3.89
CA VAL A 77 -3.04 -2.23 -5.06
C VAL A 77 -3.02 -0.78 -4.62
N ILE A 78 -2.29 0.06 -5.37
CA ILE A 78 -2.33 1.51 -5.27
C ILE A 78 -3.18 2.01 -6.44
N GLU A 79 -4.19 2.79 -6.13
CA GLU A 79 -5.12 3.40 -7.10
C GLU A 79 -4.93 4.91 -7.12
N GLU A 80 -5.17 5.51 -8.28
CA GLU A 80 -5.09 6.95 -8.53
C GLU A 80 -6.50 7.55 -8.53
N THR A 81 -6.62 8.74 -7.95
CA THR A 81 -7.84 9.55 -8.05
C THR A 81 -7.77 10.47 -9.27
N ASP A 82 -8.91 10.93 -9.74
CA ASP A 82 -9.00 12.01 -10.70
C ASP A 82 -8.42 13.32 -10.15
N ASP A 83 -8.12 14.23 -11.07
CA ASP A 83 -7.70 15.59 -10.74
C ASP A 83 -8.92 16.45 -10.43
N GLN A 84 -8.72 17.48 -9.63
CA GLN A 84 -9.71 18.52 -9.46
C GLN A 84 -9.96 19.23 -10.80
N THR A 85 -11.20 19.24 -11.26
CA THR A 85 -11.56 19.94 -12.51
C THR A 85 -11.63 21.44 -12.27
N GLY A 86 -11.30 22.22 -13.33
CA GLY A 86 -11.36 23.69 -13.26
C GLY A 86 -12.77 24.17 -12.89
N GLY A 87 -12.86 24.94 -11.79
CA GLY A 87 -14.12 25.46 -11.27
C GLY A 87 -14.79 24.60 -10.19
N GLU A 88 -14.33 23.38 -9.98
CA GLU A 88 -14.77 22.56 -8.87
C GLU A 88 -14.14 23.04 -7.54
N SER A 89 -14.93 23.08 -6.48
CA SER A 89 -14.35 23.36 -5.15
C SER A 89 -13.58 22.15 -4.64
N VAL A 90 -12.51 22.39 -3.87
CA VAL A 90 -11.75 21.32 -3.21
C VAL A 90 -12.64 20.38 -2.40
N THR A 91 -13.62 20.95 -1.69
CA THR A 91 -14.60 20.17 -0.91
C THR A 91 -15.49 19.32 -1.81
N GLY A 92 -15.90 19.84 -2.98
CA GLY A 92 -16.68 19.11 -3.96
C GLY A 92 -15.90 17.90 -4.49
N TRP A 93 -14.67 18.13 -4.96
CA TRP A 93 -13.78 17.08 -5.42
C TRP A 93 -13.52 16.03 -4.34
N ALA A 94 -13.21 16.48 -3.12
CA ALA A 94 -12.97 15.57 -2.01
C ALA A 94 -14.19 14.67 -1.70
N ASN A 95 -15.40 15.22 -1.81
CA ASN A 95 -16.61 14.44 -1.61
C ASN A 95 -16.84 13.44 -2.75
N SER A 96 -16.53 13.78 -4.01
CA SER A 96 -16.63 12.82 -5.12
C SER A 96 -15.65 11.66 -4.95
N VAL A 97 -14.40 11.93 -4.56
CA VAL A 97 -13.41 10.88 -4.22
C VAL A 97 -13.92 9.97 -3.09
N LEU A 98 -14.57 10.53 -2.06
CA LEU A 98 -15.15 9.71 -1.00
C LEU A 98 -16.26 8.78 -1.47
N VAL A 99 -17.06 9.21 -2.45
CA VAL A 99 -18.13 8.40 -3.06
C VAL A 99 -17.54 7.31 -3.97
N ASP A 100 -16.58 7.67 -4.82
CA ASP A 100 -16.00 6.73 -5.79
C ASP A 100 -15.23 5.60 -5.11
N TYR A 101 -14.61 5.88 -3.98
CA TYR A 101 -13.86 4.89 -3.22
C TYR A 101 -14.54 4.51 -1.89
N ALA A 102 -15.87 4.49 -1.86
CA ALA A 102 -16.62 4.20 -0.64
C ALA A 102 -16.42 2.77 -0.11
N SER A 103 -16.20 1.80 -1.01
CA SER A 103 -15.92 0.42 -0.62
C SER A 103 -14.62 0.31 0.17
N THR A 104 -14.63 -0.50 1.23
CA THR A 104 -13.48 -0.65 2.12
C THR A 104 -12.67 -1.90 1.83
N SER A 105 -11.36 -1.78 1.87
CA SER A 105 -10.44 -2.91 1.78
C SER A 105 -9.11 -2.57 2.46
N ASN A 106 -8.60 -3.46 3.25
CA ASN A 106 -7.26 -3.31 3.83
C ASN A 106 -6.13 -3.66 2.83
N ARG A 107 -6.47 -3.93 1.56
CA ARG A 107 -5.51 -4.27 0.50
C ARG A 107 -5.41 -3.23 -0.60
N THR A 108 -6.21 -2.17 -0.54
CA THR A 108 -6.16 -1.05 -1.47
C THR A 108 -5.64 0.21 -0.79
N VAL A 109 -4.83 0.97 -1.49
CA VAL A 109 -4.31 2.28 -1.11
C VAL A 109 -4.81 3.28 -2.13
N ILE A 110 -5.56 4.26 -1.70
CA ILE A 110 -6.06 5.32 -2.56
C ILE A 110 -5.13 6.52 -2.42
N ALA A 111 -4.40 6.82 -3.48
CA ALA A 111 -3.50 7.97 -3.55
C ALA A 111 -4.27 9.19 -4.07
N ALA A 112 -4.73 10.02 -3.14
CA ALA A 112 -5.58 11.16 -3.42
C ALA A 112 -4.77 12.44 -3.66
N GLY A 113 -5.03 13.10 -4.79
CA GLY A 113 -4.42 14.35 -5.18
C GLY A 113 -3.35 14.24 -6.25
N TRP A 114 -2.97 15.40 -6.78
CA TRP A 114 -2.06 15.52 -7.90
C TRP A 114 -0.87 16.42 -7.54
N ILE A 115 0.22 16.23 -8.25
CA ILE A 115 1.48 16.94 -8.06
C ILE A 115 2.05 17.33 -9.42
N GLU A 116 2.84 18.39 -9.45
CA GLU A 116 3.64 18.72 -10.61
C GLU A 116 5.07 18.23 -10.40
N THR A 117 5.53 17.43 -11.36
CA THR A 117 6.89 16.89 -11.36
C THR A 117 7.71 17.55 -12.46
N SER A 118 8.98 17.85 -12.19
CA SER A 118 9.91 18.31 -13.20
C SER A 118 10.48 17.12 -13.96
N LEU A 119 10.18 17.05 -15.24
CA LEU A 119 10.89 16.15 -16.16
C LEU A 119 11.86 16.98 -16.98
N VAL A 120 13.15 16.77 -16.81
CA VAL A 120 14.16 17.35 -17.70
C VAL A 120 14.33 16.42 -18.88
N LEU A 121 13.77 16.77 -20.02
CA LEU A 121 14.05 16.10 -21.27
C LEU A 121 15.49 16.46 -21.69
N LYS A 122 16.36 15.44 -21.69
CA LYS A 122 17.81 15.62 -21.97
C LYS A 122 18.10 16.21 -23.36
N GLN A 123 17.16 16.16 -24.30
CA GLN A 123 17.38 16.51 -25.68
C GLN A 123 17.34 18.02 -25.96
N ASP A 124 16.61 18.82 -25.14
CA ASP A 124 16.44 20.26 -25.40
C ASP A 124 16.58 21.14 -24.15
N ASN A 125 17.05 20.62 -23.02
CA ASN A 125 17.04 21.32 -21.72
C ASN A 125 15.66 21.92 -21.35
N LEU A 126 14.58 21.42 -21.94
CA LEU A 126 13.24 21.87 -21.65
C LEU A 126 12.78 21.18 -20.36
N ALA A 127 12.63 21.96 -19.31
CA ALA A 127 11.97 21.50 -18.10
C ALA A 127 10.47 21.40 -18.38
N LEU A 128 9.98 20.21 -18.67
CA LEU A 128 8.55 19.96 -18.77
C LEU A 128 8.00 19.70 -17.35
N GLN A 129 7.07 20.53 -16.93
CA GLN A 129 6.29 20.26 -15.73
C GLN A 129 5.15 19.30 -16.12
N LEU A 130 5.17 18.12 -15.57
CA LEU A 130 4.10 17.14 -15.79
C LEU A 130 3.24 17.03 -14.54
N ARG A 131 1.95 17.27 -14.72
CA ARG A 131 0.96 17.05 -13.70
C ARG A 131 0.66 15.54 -13.61
N ARG A 132 0.79 14.96 -12.42
CA ARG A 132 0.67 13.53 -12.18
C ARG A 132 -0.03 13.26 -10.85
N PRO A 133 -0.77 12.14 -10.71
CA PRO A 133 -1.25 11.69 -9.41
C PRO A 133 -0.11 11.48 -8.41
N ILE A 134 -0.36 11.73 -7.14
CA ILE A 134 0.65 11.53 -6.08
C ILE A 134 1.16 10.09 -6.00
N ALA A 135 0.40 9.12 -6.49
CA ALA A 135 0.80 7.72 -6.58
C ALA A 135 2.17 7.54 -7.26
N TRP A 136 2.50 8.40 -8.25
CA TRP A 136 3.77 8.37 -8.99
C TRP A 136 5.00 8.67 -8.12
N THR A 137 4.83 9.28 -6.97
CA THR A 137 5.92 9.55 -6.02
C THR A 137 5.79 8.73 -4.74
N SER A 138 4.57 8.58 -4.22
CA SER A 138 4.33 7.80 -3.00
C SER A 138 4.51 6.29 -3.23
N GLY A 139 4.11 5.77 -4.38
CA GLY A 139 4.29 4.36 -4.73
C GLY A 139 5.76 3.93 -4.79
N PRO A 140 6.63 4.58 -5.59
CA PRO A 140 8.07 4.32 -5.59
C PRO A 140 8.71 4.49 -4.22
N ARG A 141 8.32 5.52 -3.44
CA ARG A 141 8.84 5.67 -2.07
C ARG A 141 8.47 4.49 -1.19
N GLN A 142 7.20 4.05 -1.22
CA GLN A 142 6.77 2.85 -0.50
C GLN A 142 7.53 1.59 -0.94
N ALA A 143 7.95 1.52 -2.21
CA ALA A 143 8.71 0.39 -2.73
C ALA A 143 10.19 0.43 -2.30
N ALA A 144 10.73 1.61 -2.01
CA ALA A 144 12.13 1.82 -1.66
C ALA A 144 12.44 1.65 -0.16
N ILE A 145 11.41 1.71 0.70
CA ILE A 145 11.56 1.58 2.16
C ILE A 145 11.22 0.16 2.63
N ASP A 146 11.60 -0.17 3.86
CA ASP A 146 11.21 -1.45 4.46
C ASP A 146 9.68 -1.56 4.60
N VAL A 147 9.17 -2.78 4.57
CA VAL A 147 7.73 -3.05 4.67
C VAL A 147 7.11 -2.58 6.00
N SER A 148 7.92 -2.40 7.03
CA SER A 148 7.49 -1.89 8.35
C SER A 148 7.59 -0.37 8.47
N GLU A 149 8.11 0.33 7.47
CA GLU A 149 8.23 1.78 7.48
C GLU A 149 7.06 2.44 6.76
N ASP A 150 6.68 3.62 7.22
CA ASP A 150 5.63 4.42 6.60
C ASP A 150 6.22 5.43 5.62
N ALA A 151 5.68 5.50 4.41
CA ALA A 151 6.11 6.46 3.40
C ALA A 151 5.95 7.93 3.85
N GLY A 152 5.11 8.19 4.85
CA GLY A 152 4.92 9.49 5.49
C GLY A 152 5.95 9.82 6.57
N ALA A 153 6.93 8.98 6.85
CA ALA A 153 7.95 9.25 7.86
C ALA A 153 8.76 10.50 7.50
N VAL A 154 8.54 11.58 8.26
CA VAL A 154 9.14 12.90 8.01
C VAL A 154 10.67 12.87 8.14
N LYS A 155 11.21 12.00 8.99
CA LYS A 155 12.65 11.80 9.16
C LYS A 155 13.37 11.42 7.87
N ASP A 156 12.67 10.75 6.95
CA ASP A 156 13.23 10.24 5.71
C ASP A 156 13.17 11.26 4.57
N GLY A 157 12.76 12.50 4.87
CA GLY A 157 12.77 13.63 3.97
C GLY A 157 11.50 13.77 3.11
N ALA A 158 11.47 14.84 2.36
CA ALA A 158 10.38 15.15 1.41
C ALA A 158 10.38 14.19 0.21
N LEU A 159 9.24 14.12 -0.47
CA LEU A 159 9.12 13.44 -1.76
C LEU A 159 9.99 14.17 -2.80
N THR A 160 10.77 13.41 -3.57
CA THR A 160 11.70 13.96 -4.55
C THR A 160 11.02 14.24 -5.90
N GLY A 161 11.53 15.24 -6.63
CA GLY A 161 11.06 15.55 -7.98
C GLY A 161 9.75 16.33 -8.07
N ILE A 162 9.21 16.79 -6.93
CA ILE A 162 8.02 17.64 -6.90
C ILE A 162 8.47 19.10 -7.02
N VAL A 163 7.93 19.81 -8.02
CA VAL A 163 8.20 21.24 -8.27
C VAL A 163 7.12 22.10 -7.65
N VAL A 164 5.86 21.74 -7.89
CA VAL A 164 4.68 22.33 -7.27
C VAL A 164 3.80 21.18 -6.85
N SER A 165 3.35 21.19 -5.65
CA SER A 165 2.19 20.42 -5.29
C SER A 165 1.03 21.38 -5.30
N ASP A 166 -0.04 21.04 -5.98
CA ASP A 166 -1.33 21.45 -5.49
C ASP A 166 -1.47 20.76 -4.14
N VAL A 167 -0.79 21.39 -3.20
CA VAL A 167 -1.03 21.10 -1.81
C VAL A 167 -2.44 21.59 -1.63
N TYR A 168 -3.37 20.71 -1.98
CA TYR A 168 -4.74 20.95 -1.62
C TYR A 168 -4.73 21.39 -0.16
N PRO A 169 -5.65 22.22 0.29
CA PRO A 169 -5.70 22.73 1.66
C PRO A 169 -5.64 21.63 2.75
N PHE A 170 -5.50 20.39 2.36
CA PHE A 170 -5.02 19.29 3.21
C PHE A 170 -3.71 19.61 3.92
N ALA A 171 -2.90 20.48 3.34
CA ALA A 171 -1.51 20.66 3.71
C ALA A 171 -1.25 21.79 4.69
N GLN A 172 -2.16 22.69 4.92
CA GLN A 172 -1.85 23.81 5.83
C GLN A 172 -1.97 23.43 7.29
N ASP A 173 -2.70 22.37 7.63
CA ASP A 173 -2.94 22.05 9.03
C ASP A 173 -3.04 20.55 9.34
N GLY A 174 -3.02 19.66 8.35
CA GLY A 174 -3.29 18.23 8.58
C GLY A 174 -4.67 17.96 9.19
N ARG A 175 -5.43 19.00 9.46
CA ARG A 175 -6.67 18.97 10.25
C ARG A 175 -7.91 19.42 9.48
N LEU A 176 -7.76 20.10 8.36
CA LEU A 176 -8.92 20.64 7.62
C LEU A 176 -9.80 19.55 7.01
N TYR A 177 -9.25 18.38 6.80
CA TYR A 177 -10.00 17.19 6.41
C TYR A 177 -9.69 16.03 7.36
N THR A 178 -9.94 16.23 8.63
CA THR A 178 -9.87 15.22 9.70
C THR A 178 -10.71 13.96 9.46
N GLY A 179 -11.01 13.65 8.24
CA GLY A 179 -11.70 12.48 7.80
C GLY A 179 -10.90 11.62 6.82
N TYR A 180 -9.83 12.16 6.21
CA TYR A 180 -9.07 11.42 5.21
C TYR A 180 -8.11 10.42 5.83
N GLU A 181 -7.37 10.79 6.87
CA GLU A 181 -6.54 9.86 7.63
C GLU A 181 -7.39 8.74 8.20
N GLY A 182 -8.48 9.09 8.89
CA GLY A 182 -9.42 8.10 9.44
C GLY A 182 -10.18 7.30 8.39
N ARG A 183 -10.13 7.71 7.10
CA ARG A 183 -10.83 7.03 6.00
C ARG A 183 -9.93 6.28 5.04
N GLY A 184 -8.61 6.24 5.30
CA GLY A 184 -7.67 5.43 4.54
C GLY A 184 -7.27 5.99 3.19
N TYR A 185 -6.97 7.29 3.11
CA TYR A 185 -6.40 7.92 1.92
C TYR A 185 -4.95 8.32 2.15
N THR A 186 -4.12 8.14 1.14
CA THR A 186 -2.75 8.64 1.07
C THR A 186 -2.75 9.94 0.28
N TYR A 187 -2.21 11.03 0.83
CA TYR A 187 -2.19 12.35 0.19
C TYR A 187 -0.88 13.09 0.47
N ALA A 188 -0.67 14.21 -0.23
CA ALA A 188 0.50 15.07 -0.04
C ALA A 188 0.24 16.12 1.04
N GLN A 189 1.26 16.43 1.83
CA GLN A 189 1.20 17.52 2.82
C GLN A 189 2.54 18.24 2.96
N SER A 190 2.50 19.45 3.48
CA SER A 190 3.69 20.19 3.90
C SER A 190 3.70 20.36 5.42
N TYR A 191 4.88 20.54 5.98
CA TYR A 191 5.05 20.79 7.43
C TYR A 191 5.66 22.15 7.67
N LEU A 192 5.13 22.87 8.67
CA LEU A 192 5.67 24.16 9.08
C LEU A 192 7.15 24.01 9.47
N GLY A 193 8.01 24.86 8.90
CA GLY A 193 9.46 24.83 9.16
C GLY A 193 10.21 23.70 8.44
N ARG A 194 9.58 22.98 7.54
CA ARG A 194 10.21 21.98 6.68
C ARG A 194 9.97 22.33 5.21
N SER A 195 11.00 22.30 4.42
CA SER A 195 10.90 22.50 2.97
C SER A 195 10.44 21.22 2.27
N GLY A 196 9.67 21.37 1.19
CA GLY A 196 9.22 20.28 0.34
C GLY A 196 7.85 19.72 0.73
N VAL A 197 7.44 18.71 -0.03
CA VAL A 197 6.16 18.02 0.09
C VAL A 197 6.41 16.62 0.60
N TYR A 198 5.60 16.18 1.52
CA TYR A 198 5.69 14.89 2.17
C TYR A 198 4.44 14.06 1.87
N CYS A 199 4.56 12.76 1.94
CA CYS A 199 3.40 11.89 2.04
C CYS A 199 2.81 12.03 3.46
N ALA A 200 1.49 12.17 3.57
CA ALA A 200 0.83 12.29 4.89
C ALA A 200 0.86 10.98 5.69
N GLY A 201 1.13 9.88 5.01
CA GLY A 201 1.14 8.52 5.52
C GLY A 201 0.63 7.58 4.44
N ALA A 202 0.95 6.31 4.58
CA ALA A 202 0.43 5.29 3.69
C ALA A 202 -0.70 4.53 4.41
N PHE A 203 -1.93 4.85 4.02
CA PHE A 203 -3.14 4.23 4.60
C PHE A 203 -3.81 3.30 3.59
N THR A 204 -4.35 2.21 4.09
CA THR A 204 -5.23 1.35 3.30
C THR A 204 -6.67 1.87 3.37
N ARG A 205 -7.48 1.53 2.38
CA ARG A 205 -8.89 1.91 2.34
C ARG A 205 -9.74 1.03 3.30
N SER A 206 -9.31 0.90 4.53
CA SER A 206 -10.02 0.20 5.60
C SER A 206 -10.52 1.18 6.67
N ASP A 207 -11.32 0.67 7.58
CA ASP A 207 -11.68 1.42 8.79
C ASP A 207 -10.44 1.73 9.63
N SER A 208 -10.43 2.88 10.31
CA SER A 208 -9.34 3.29 11.19
C SER A 208 -9.11 2.33 12.38
N ALA A 209 -10.11 1.55 12.73
CA ALA A 209 -10.01 0.51 13.76
C ALA A 209 -9.41 -0.80 13.24
N ASP A 210 -9.24 -0.97 11.91
CA ASP A 210 -8.60 -2.15 11.33
C ASP A 210 -7.11 -2.15 11.67
N ALA A 211 -6.61 -3.27 12.16
CA ALA A 211 -5.19 -3.45 12.47
C ALA A 211 -4.27 -3.24 11.25
N SER A 212 -4.79 -3.39 10.04
CA SER A 212 -4.08 -3.14 8.77
C SER A 212 -4.42 -1.80 8.13
N HIS A 213 -5.04 -0.87 8.87
CA HIS A 213 -5.37 0.47 8.37
C HIS A 213 -4.11 1.20 7.85
N ARG A 214 -2.98 1.08 8.55
CA ARG A 214 -1.69 1.49 8.00
C ARG A 214 -1.13 0.44 7.06
N LEU A 215 -0.72 0.87 5.89
CA LEU A 215 -0.15 0.00 4.87
C LEU A 215 1.03 -0.83 5.42
N ALA A 216 1.91 -0.20 6.20
CA ALA A 216 3.07 -0.88 6.80
C ALA A 216 2.65 -2.06 7.69
N HIS A 217 1.63 -1.90 8.54
CA HIS A 217 1.11 -2.99 9.37
C HIS A 217 0.59 -4.16 8.51
N GLY A 218 -0.16 -3.82 7.48
CA GLY A 218 -0.68 -4.82 6.56
C GLY A 218 0.40 -5.55 5.78
N GLN A 219 1.48 -4.85 5.40
CA GLN A 219 2.61 -5.46 4.70
C GLN A 219 3.44 -6.38 5.60
N VAL A 220 3.61 -6.03 6.86
CA VAL A 220 4.24 -6.91 7.85
C VAL A 220 3.42 -8.19 8.02
N LEU A 221 2.09 -8.08 8.10
CA LEU A 221 1.21 -9.25 8.11
C LEU A 221 1.39 -10.11 6.85
N ASP A 222 1.47 -9.49 5.67
CA ASP A 222 1.67 -10.22 4.42
C ASP A 222 3.01 -11.00 4.42
N VAL A 223 4.09 -10.39 4.93
CA VAL A 223 5.39 -11.07 5.09
C VAL A 223 5.28 -12.26 6.06
N LEU A 224 4.59 -12.09 7.18
CA LEU A 224 4.36 -13.16 8.14
C LEU A 224 3.58 -14.31 7.52
N LEU A 225 2.50 -14.02 6.80
CA LEU A 225 1.67 -15.03 6.14
C LEU A 225 2.44 -15.77 5.04
N GLU A 226 3.26 -15.07 4.25
CA GLU A 226 4.15 -15.70 3.26
C GLU A 226 5.15 -16.64 3.94
N THR A 227 5.79 -16.17 5.02
CA THR A 227 6.76 -16.97 5.78
C THR A 227 6.13 -18.23 6.36
N MET A 228 4.94 -18.08 6.97
CA MET A 228 4.18 -19.20 7.50
C MET A 228 3.77 -20.19 6.42
N TYR A 229 3.25 -19.68 5.31
CA TYR A 229 2.84 -20.52 4.19
C TYR A 229 4.00 -21.35 3.65
N ASP A 230 5.17 -20.75 3.44
CA ASP A 230 6.35 -21.45 2.93
C ASP A 230 6.82 -22.55 3.89
N GLN A 231 6.79 -22.31 5.19
CA GLN A 231 7.14 -23.33 6.19
C GLN A 231 6.10 -24.44 6.26
N LEU A 232 4.82 -24.11 6.14
CA LEU A 232 3.74 -25.08 6.23
C LEU A 232 3.61 -25.97 4.99
N LEU A 233 4.09 -25.52 3.83
CA LEU A 233 4.15 -26.32 2.61
C LEU A 233 4.96 -27.62 2.79
N GLU A 234 5.99 -27.60 3.64
CA GLU A 234 6.83 -28.77 3.93
C GLU A 234 6.06 -29.91 4.58
N TYR A 235 4.90 -29.60 5.20
CA TYR A 235 4.06 -30.59 5.86
C TYR A 235 2.98 -31.18 4.94
N ILE A 236 2.80 -30.67 3.73
CA ILE A 236 1.81 -31.21 2.77
C ILE A 236 2.22 -32.63 2.37
N ASN A 237 1.29 -33.57 2.48
CA ASN A 237 1.50 -35.00 2.18
C ASN A 237 2.57 -35.69 3.05
N THR A 238 2.96 -35.09 4.18
CA THR A 238 3.85 -35.74 5.15
C THR A 238 3.04 -36.45 6.23
N ASN A 239 3.63 -37.48 6.81
CA ASN A 239 3.06 -38.12 7.98
C ASN A 239 3.40 -37.30 9.24
N VAL A 240 2.38 -36.84 9.92
CA VAL A 240 2.51 -36.16 11.22
C VAL A 240 2.14 -37.15 12.32
N PRO A 241 3.00 -37.36 13.34
CA PRO A 241 2.69 -38.21 14.46
C PRO A 241 1.40 -37.80 15.15
N ALA A 242 0.52 -38.76 15.40
CA ALA A 242 -0.78 -38.54 16.02
C ALA A 242 -1.01 -39.51 17.20
N ASN A 243 -1.73 -39.02 18.19
CA ASN A 243 -2.20 -39.79 19.33
C ASN A 243 -3.27 -40.83 18.90
N SER A 244 -3.60 -41.74 19.80
CA SER A 244 -4.63 -42.78 19.57
C SER A 244 -6.03 -42.20 19.29
N ASP A 245 -6.30 -40.98 19.73
CA ASP A 245 -7.55 -40.23 19.47
C ASP A 245 -7.54 -39.46 18.12
N GLY A 246 -6.42 -39.54 17.41
CA GLY A 246 -6.24 -38.87 16.11
C GLY A 246 -5.84 -37.40 16.21
N THR A 247 -5.58 -36.85 17.38
CA THR A 247 -5.00 -35.53 17.59
C THR A 247 -3.49 -35.54 17.32
N ILE A 248 -2.87 -34.36 17.09
CA ILE A 248 -1.42 -34.28 16.90
C ILE A 248 -0.67 -34.66 18.19
N GLU A 249 0.42 -35.39 18.06
CA GLU A 249 1.31 -35.68 19.19
C GLU A 249 2.01 -34.41 19.68
N GLU A 250 2.14 -34.24 21.02
CA GLU A 250 2.70 -33.02 21.62
C GLU A 250 4.14 -32.73 21.14
N SER A 251 4.95 -33.76 21.00
CA SER A 251 6.32 -33.63 20.51
C SER A 251 6.38 -33.09 19.07
N ALA A 252 5.47 -33.55 18.21
CA ALA A 252 5.34 -33.09 16.82
C ALA A 252 4.83 -31.65 16.76
N ALA A 253 3.80 -31.33 17.56
CA ALA A 253 3.28 -29.96 17.65
C ALA A 253 4.36 -28.98 18.11
N ALA A 254 5.10 -29.30 19.17
CA ALA A 254 6.18 -28.48 19.70
C ALA A 254 7.33 -28.28 18.68
N SER A 255 7.65 -29.32 17.91
CA SER A 255 8.68 -29.22 16.85
C SER A 255 8.23 -28.27 15.74
N ILE A 256 6.98 -28.36 15.28
CA ILE A 256 6.40 -27.46 14.27
C ILE A 256 6.38 -26.02 14.79
N GLU A 257 5.93 -25.81 16.02
CA GLU A 257 5.92 -24.47 16.64
C GLU A 257 7.33 -23.88 16.73
N ALA A 258 8.32 -24.66 17.11
CA ALA A 258 9.72 -24.19 17.19
C ALA A 258 10.24 -23.76 15.82
N GLN A 259 9.96 -24.52 14.77
CA GLN A 259 10.34 -24.18 13.40
C GLN A 259 9.64 -22.90 12.93
N LEU A 260 8.33 -22.78 13.11
CA LEU A 260 7.56 -21.60 12.71
C LEU A 260 7.99 -20.35 13.48
N ASN A 261 8.18 -20.47 14.80
CA ASN A 261 8.65 -19.35 15.63
C ASN A 261 10.05 -18.89 15.23
N SER A 262 10.96 -19.81 14.90
CA SER A 262 12.30 -19.48 14.39
C SER A 262 12.22 -18.73 13.06
N ALA A 263 11.37 -19.15 12.13
CA ALA A 263 11.17 -18.49 10.87
C ALA A 263 10.58 -17.06 11.04
N VAL A 264 9.62 -16.88 11.93
CA VAL A 264 9.06 -15.57 12.30
C VAL A 264 10.14 -14.69 12.90
N GLU A 265 10.94 -15.19 13.84
CA GLU A 265 12.03 -14.40 14.43
C GLU A 265 13.04 -13.94 13.38
N GLN A 266 13.45 -14.80 12.48
CA GLN A 266 14.42 -14.45 11.42
C GLN A 266 13.88 -13.44 10.41
N THR A 267 12.57 -13.52 10.11
CA THR A 267 11.98 -12.71 9.05
C THR A 267 11.49 -11.34 9.52
N VAL A 268 11.03 -11.22 10.76
CA VAL A 268 10.38 -9.97 11.22
C VAL A 268 10.90 -9.39 12.54
N VAL A 269 11.57 -10.19 13.38
CA VAL A 269 12.11 -9.72 14.67
C VAL A 269 13.59 -9.35 14.56
N ASN A 270 14.41 -10.26 14.03
CA ASN A 270 15.87 -10.13 13.96
C ASN A 270 16.33 -9.40 12.69
N VAL A 271 15.50 -8.53 12.14
CA VAL A 271 15.81 -7.70 10.96
C VAL A 271 15.94 -6.22 11.35
N SER A 272 16.58 -5.44 10.51
CA SER A 272 16.71 -3.98 10.69
C SER A 272 16.11 -3.25 9.48
N PRO A 273 15.10 -2.40 9.68
CA PRO A 273 14.40 -2.14 10.94
C PRO A 273 13.57 -3.35 11.42
N GLN A 274 13.43 -3.46 12.75
CA GLN A 274 12.59 -4.49 13.35
C GLN A 274 11.12 -4.28 12.99
N ARG A 275 10.43 -5.31 12.49
CA ARG A 275 9.08 -5.20 11.91
C ARG A 275 7.94 -5.36 12.89
N ILE A 276 8.13 -6.16 13.93
CA ILE A 276 7.15 -6.35 15.01
C ILE A 276 7.79 -6.14 16.38
N SER A 277 6.96 -5.97 17.41
CA SER A 277 7.43 -6.00 18.79
C SER A 277 7.78 -7.44 19.19
N PRO A 278 8.97 -7.69 19.76
CA PRO A 278 9.35 -9.02 20.19
C PRO A 278 8.43 -9.48 21.34
N SER A 279 7.95 -10.71 21.24
CA SER A 279 7.23 -11.36 22.34
C SER A 279 8.23 -11.77 23.44
N SER A 280 7.89 -11.55 24.70
CA SER A 280 8.70 -11.99 25.84
C SER A 280 8.85 -13.51 25.91
N SER A 281 7.84 -14.24 25.46
CA SER A 281 7.83 -15.70 25.38
C SER A 281 8.43 -16.24 24.09
N ARG A 282 8.69 -15.37 23.08
CA ARG A 282 9.07 -15.75 21.72
C ARG A 282 8.15 -16.80 21.07
N SER A 283 6.90 -16.81 21.52
CA SER A 283 5.86 -17.70 21.01
C SER A 283 4.89 -16.88 20.17
N TYR A 284 4.96 -17.02 18.85
CA TYR A 284 4.10 -16.36 17.88
C TYR A 284 3.11 -17.33 17.25
N CYS A 285 3.50 -18.58 17.12
CA CYS A 285 2.76 -19.63 16.45
C CYS A 285 2.39 -20.72 17.43
N VAL A 286 1.12 -21.12 17.42
CA VAL A 286 0.57 -22.21 18.25
C VAL A 286 -0.20 -23.16 17.36
N VAL A 287 0.18 -24.44 17.42
CA VAL A 287 -0.53 -25.52 16.73
C VAL A 287 -1.79 -25.88 17.52
N ASP A 288 -2.90 -26.04 16.83
CA ASP A 288 -4.17 -26.48 17.43
C ASP A 288 -4.12 -27.95 17.78
N ARG A 289 -3.89 -28.23 19.07
CA ARG A 289 -3.79 -29.58 19.61
C ARG A 289 -5.14 -30.30 19.72
N ALA A 290 -6.24 -29.53 19.70
CA ALA A 290 -7.58 -30.12 19.73
C ALA A 290 -8.05 -30.58 18.34
N ASN A 291 -7.33 -30.19 17.29
CA ASN A 291 -7.66 -30.60 15.94
C ASN A 291 -7.37 -32.11 15.72
N VAL A 292 -8.40 -32.86 15.36
CA VAL A 292 -8.28 -34.28 15.02
C VAL A 292 -7.75 -34.42 13.59
N ILE A 293 -6.42 -34.44 13.44
CA ILE A 293 -5.74 -34.45 12.12
C ILE A 293 -6.13 -35.68 11.31
N ALA A 294 -6.32 -36.83 11.97
CA ALA A 294 -6.72 -38.08 11.31
C ALA A 294 -8.04 -37.92 10.53
N THR A 295 -8.94 -37.06 10.98
CA THR A 295 -10.24 -36.79 10.32
C THR A 295 -10.18 -35.57 9.43
N THR A 296 -9.64 -34.45 9.92
CA THR A 296 -9.64 -33.19 9.21
C THR A 296 -8.63 -33.13 8.07
N ARG A 297 -7.54 -33.91 8.19
CA ARG A 297 -6.37 -33.87 7.29
C ARG A 297 -5.77 -32.48 7.15
N GLN A 298 -5.91 -31.64 8.19
CA GLN A 298 -5.46 -30.25 8.20
C GLN A 298 -4.55 -30.01 9.40
N LEU A 299 -3.43 -29.37 9.18
CA LEU A 299 -2.61 -28.77 10.24
C LEU A 299 -3.13 -27.35 10.48
N ARG A 300 -3.62 -27.05 11.69
CA ARG A 300 -4.12 -25.74 12.07
C ARG A 300 -3.13 -25.03 12.97
N VAL A 301 -2.76 -23.82 12.59
CA VAL A 301 -1.82 -22.99 13.33
C VAL A 301 -2.43 -21.60 13.53
N THR A 302 -2.32 -21.09 14.74
CA THR A 302 -2.69 -19.72 15.08
C THR A 302 -1.42 -18.86 15.16
N LEU A 303 -1.42 -17.73 14.48
CA LEU A 303 -0.36 -16.71 14.55
C LEU A 303 -0.85 -15.55 15.42
N ALA A 304 -0.07 -15.19 16.44
CA ALA A 304 -0.32 -14.02 17.28
C ALA A 304 0.96 -13.16 17.37
N TYR A 305 0.84 -11.88 17.10
CA TYR A 305 1.96 -10.93 17.16
C TYR A 305 1.48 -9.54 17.54
N GLN A 306 2.39 -8.72 18.03
CA GLN A 306 2.12 -7.33 18.36
C GLN A 306 2.77 -6.41 17.33
N GLN A 307 1.96 -5.58 16.69
CA GLN A 307 2.44 -4.54 15.76
C GLN A 307 3.19 -3.45 16.54
N ARG A 308 4.15 -2.83 15.88
CA ARG A 308 4.81 -1.63 16.40
C ARG A 308 3.93 -0.41 16.13
N PRO A 309 3.64 0.41 17.17
CA PRO A 309 2.80 1.58 16.98
C PRO A 309 3.53 2.67 16.17
N PHE A 310 2.76 3.45 15.41
CA PHE A 310 3.21 4.69 14.79
C PHE A 310 2.81 5.89 15.65
N VAL A 311 3.60 6.96 15.56
CA VAL A 311 3.29 8.25 16.21
C VAL A 311 2.66 9.15 15.16
N ASP A 312 1.38 9.45 15.33
CA ASP A 312 0.59 10.26 14.40
C ASP A 312 0.60 11.76 14.74
N SER A 313 0.84 12.10 16.00
CA SER A 313 0.91 13.48 16.45
C SER A 313 1.92 13.65 17.59
N VAL A 314 2.49 14.85 17.70
CA VAL A 314 3.39 15.23 18.77
C VAL A 314 2.74 16.36 19.55
N ALA A 315 2.50 16.15 20.85
CA ALA A 315 2.08 17.20 21.76
C ALA A 315 3.28 17.70 22.59
N LEU A 316 3.60 18.97 22.46
CA LEU A 316 4.66 19.61 23.26
C LEU A 316 4.04 20.39 24.40
N PHE A 317 4.32 19.97 25.63
CA PHE A 317 3.94 20.69 26.85
C PHE A 317 5.13 21.50 27.33
N VAL A 318 5.02 22.84 27.31
CA VAL A 318 6.06 23.73 27.80
C VAL A 318 5.60 24.34 29.12
N SER A 319 6.35 24.13 30.21
CA SER A 319 6.18 24.85 31.46
C SER A 319 7.36 25.77 31.66
N GLN A 320 7.08 27.06 31.93
CA GLN A 320 8.09 28.05 32.29
C GLN A 320 8.09 28.21 33.80
N THR A 321 9.20 27.94 34.46
CA THR A 321 9.41 28.24 35.87
C THR A 321 10.04 29.62 36.00
N LEU A 322 9.40 30.51 36.74
CA LEU A 322 9.90 31.86 37.00
C LEU A 322 11.01 31.92 38.04
N SER A 323 11.32 30.82 38.70
CA SER A 323 12.43 30.73 39.65
C SER A 323 13.41 29.67 39.24
N VAL A 324 14.67 30.06 39.04
CA VAL A 324 15.79 29.11 38.99
C VAL A 324 16.02 28.61 40.42
N PRO A 325 16.05 27.29 40.69
CA PRO A 325 16.46 26.81 41.99
C PRO A 325 17.88 27.28 42.24
N VAL A 326 18.07 28.08 43.30
CA VAL A 326 19.42 28.44 43.76
C VAL A 326 20.00 27.18 44.39
N ALA A 327 21.11 26.69 43.84
CA ALA A 327 21.84 25.54 44.35
C ALA A 327 22.48 25.81 45.71
#